data_47dfb14aa58b3c0af3072b773a5599aa
#
_entry.id   47dfb14aa58b3c0af3072b773a5599aa
#
_cell.length_a   1.000
_cell.length_b   1.000
_cell.length_c   1.000
_cell.angle_alpha   90.00
_cell.angle_beta   90.00
_cell.angle_gamma   90.00
#
_symmetry.space_group_name_H-M   'P 1'
#
loop_
_entity.id
_entity.type
_entity.pdbx_description
1 polymer ?
#
loop_
_entity_poly.entity_id
_entity_poly.type
_entity_poly.pdbx_seq_one_letter_code
_entity_poly.pdbx_strand_id
1 'polypeptide(L)'
;MLVRRAIEPGYGLWVFPGGYVDRGEPLTVAAVREAREECGLVVQLDALVNVYSYPGRAPVIVVYAATAVGGSLSVDDECLEFAEFDSTSIPWDRLAFRSTHEALRDYLSGTRHPIPR
;
A
#
# COMPACT_ATOMS: atom_id res chain seq x y z
N MET A 1 -3.67 -7.54 1.31
CA MET A 1 -3.94 -7.52 -0.13
C MET A 1 -2.85 -6.76 -0.86
N LEU A 2 -2.43 -7.26 -1.99
CA LEU A 2 -1.46 -6.60 -2.86
C LEU A 2 -2.05 -6.42 -4.26
N VAL A 3 -1.51 -5.46 -4.99
CA VAL A 3 -1.84 -5.22 -6.39
C VAL A 3 -0.62 -5.48 -7.24
N ARG A 4 -0.83 -6.03 -8.44
CA ARG A 4 0.24 -6.29 -9.40
C ARG A 4 0.30 -5.15 -10.40
N ARG A 5 1.47 -4.52 -10.52
CA ARG A 5 1.63 -3.28 -11.27
C ARG A 5 1.54 -3.51 -12.79
N ALA A 6 0.81 -2.63 -13.47
CA ALA A 6 0.75 -2.59 -14.94
C ALA A 6 1.56 -1.43 -15.53
N ILE A 7 2.38 -0.76 -14.72
CA ILE A 7 3.22 0.37 -15.16
C ILE A 7 4.64 0.24 -14.60
N GLU A 8 5.60 0.85 -15.28
CA GLU A 8 6.96 0.98 -14.78
C GLU A 8 7.07 2.17 -13.81
N PRO A 9 7.97 2.11 -12.83
CA PRO A 9 8.87 1.00 -12.53
C PRO A 9 8.12 -0.16 -11.86
N GLY A 10 8.65 -1.37 -12.01
CA GLY A 10 8.09 -2.54 -11.32
C GLY A 10 6.93 -3.23 -12.02
N TYR A 11 6.83 -3.11 -13.35
CA TYR A 11 5.78 -3.80 -14.10
C TYR A 11 5.75 -5.31 -13.77
N GLY A 12 4.56 -5.81 -13.47
CA GLY A 12 4.35 -7.21 -13.13
C GLY A 12 4.71 -7.60 -11.71
N LEU A 13 5.22 -6.67 -10.90
CA LEU A 13 5.58 -6.90 -9.51
C LEU A 13 4.46 -6.42 -8.57
N TRP A 14 4.50 -6.89 -7.34
CA TRP A 14 3.45 -6.65 -6.35
C TRP A 14 3.77 -5.48 -5.43
N VAL A 15 2.74 -4.71 -5.08
CA VAL A 15 2.86 -3.54 -4.20
C VAL A 15 1.54 -3.34 -3.43
N PHE A 16 1.56 -2.52 -2.39
CA PHE A 16 0.34 -2.07 -1.73
C PHE A 16 -0.45 -1.13 -2.63
N PRO A 17 -1.78 -1.09 -2.50
CA PRO A 17 -2.55 0.02 -3.06
C PRO A 17 -2.05 1.34 -2.49
N GLY A 18 -1.89 2.34 -3.33
CA GLY A 18 -1.45 3.65 -2.89
C GLY A 18 -1.03 4.54 -4.03
N GLY A 19 -0.69 5.76 -3.71
CA GLY A 19 -0.25 6.76 -4.67
C GLY A 19 0.25 8.01 -3.98
N TYR A 20 0.34 9.08 -4.74
CA TYR A 20 0.85 10.34 -4.23
C TYR A 20 -0.21 11.11 -3.45
N VAL A 21 0.27 11.85 -2.45
CA VAL A 21 -0.57 12.76 -1.65
C VAL A 21 -0.74 14.05 -2.44
N ASP A 22 -1.98 14.51 -2.58
CA ASP A 22 -2.25 15.79 -3.21
C ASP A 22 -1.83 16.94 -2.29
N ARG A 23 -1.50 18.08 -2.89
CA ARG A 23 -1.11 19.26 -2.13
C ARG A 23 -2.23 19.68 -1.16
N GLY A 24 -1.88 19.81 0.11
CA GLY A 24 -2.81 20.19 1.16
C GLY A 24 -3.71 19.07 1.66
N GLU A 25 -3.56 17.87 1.12
CA GLU A 25 -4.34 16.71 1.54
C GLU A 25 -3.69 16.03 2.76
N PRO A 26 -4.44 15.77 3.84
CA PRO A 26 -3.91 14.97 4.94
C PRO A 26 -3.53 13.56 4.48
N LEU A 27 -2.46 12.99 5.06
CA LEU A 27 -1.98 11.65 4.69
C LEU A 27 -3.06 10.58 4.84
N THR A 28 -3.84 10.65 5.92
CA THR A 28 -4.91 9.66 6.18
C THR A 28 -6.01 9.73 5.12
N VAL A 29 -6.34 10.94 4.66
CA VAL A 29 -7.32 11.14 3.59
C VAL A 29 -6.78 10.59 2.28
N ALA A 30 -5.51 10.85 1.98
CA ALA A 30 -4.86 10.34 0.77
C ALA A 30 -4.86 8.82 0.72
N ALA A 31 -4.55 8.16 1.83
CA ALA A 31 -4.51 6.70 1.89
C ALA A 31 -5.88 6.08 1.58
N VAL A 32 -6.93 6.62 2.17
CA VAL A 32 -8.31 6.15 1.93
C VAL A 32 -8.74 6.41 0.48
N ARG A 33 -8.45 7.60 -0.02
CA ARG A 33 -8.76 7.98 -1.41
C ARG A 33 -8.07 7.07 -2.42
N GLU A 34 -6.77 6.85 -2.25
CA GLU A 34 -5.99 6.02 -3.16
C GLU A 34 -6.47 4.56 -3.17
N ALA A 35 -6.81 4.00 -2.02
CA ALA A 35 -7.36 2.66 -1.96
C ALA A 35 -8.66 2.55 -2.76
N ARG A 36 -9.52 3.55 -2.67
CA ARG A 36 -10.77 3.56 -3.41
C ARG A 36 -10.56 3.75 -4.92
N GLU A 37 -9.70 4.68 -5.31
CA GLU A 37 -9.41 4.94 -6.72
C GLU A 37 -8.73 3.75 -7.39
N GLU A 38 -7.79 3.12 -6.71
CA GLU A 38 -6.98 2.05 -7.28
C GLU A 38 -7.65 0.68 -7.20
N CYS A 39 -8.34 0.39 -6.10
CA CYS A 39 -8.94 -0.93 -5.85
C CYS A 39 -10.46 -0.94 -5.77
N GLY A 40 -11.12 0.20 -5.66
CA GLY A 40 -12.56 0.28 -5.43
C GLY A 40 -12.99 -0.01 -3.99
N LEU A 41 -12.05 -0.23 -3.07
CA LEU A 41 -12.37 -0.56 -1.69
C LEU A 41 -12.46 0.68 -0.82
N VAL A 42 -13.46 0.68 0.07
CA VAL A 42 -13.54 1.63 1.18
C VAL A 42 -12.84 1.00 2.37
N VAL A 43 -11.80 1.67 2.87
CA VAL A 43 -10.98 1.15 3.97
C VAL A 43 -11.08 2.04 5.19
N GLN A 44 -10.92 1.42 6.35
CA GLN A 44 -10.74 2.09 7.63
C GLN A 44 -9.27 1.90 8.02
N LEU A 45 -8.59 3.00 8.33
CA LEU A 45 -7.19 2.94 8.78
C LEU A 45 -7.16 2.52 10.25
N ASP A 46 -6.37 1.49 10.54
CA ASP A 46 -6.28 0.93 11.90
C ASP A 46 -5.06 1.44 12.65
N ALA A 47 -3.93 1.55 11.97
CA ALA A 47 -2.66 1.98 12.58
C ALA A 47 -1.68 2.45 11.52
N LEU A 48 -0.68 3.22 11.95
CA LEU A 48 0.50 3.51 11.14
C LEU A 48 1.48 2.35 11.29
N VAL A 49 1.86 1.73 10.17
CA VAL A 49 2.90 0.70 10.22
C VAL A 49 4.27 1.37 10.36
N ASN A 50 4.68 2.14 9.38
CA ASN A 50 5.91 2.95 9.51
C ASN A 50 6.04 3.91 8.32
N VAL A 51 7.14 4.67 8.37
CA VAL A 51 7.56 5.61 7.33
C VAL A 51 8.87 5.11 6.75
N TYR A 52 9.01 5.12 5.43
CA TYR A 52 10.19 4.60 4.73
C TYR A 52 10.79 5.68 3.85
N SER A 53 12.07 5.94 4.06
CA SER A 53 12.83 6.96 3.34
C SER A 53 14.24 6.45 3.08
N TYR A 54 14.70 6.57 1.84
CA TYR A 54 15.99 6.03 1.43
C TYR A 54 16.87 7.11 0.79
N PRO A 55 18.19 7.07 1.02
CA PRO A 55 19.11 8.03 0.40
C PRO A 55 18.98 7.99 -1.13
N GLY A 56 18.91 9.14 -1.75
CA GLY A 56 18.83 9.28 -3.20
C GLY A 56 17.47 8.90 -3.82
N ARG A 57 16.46 8.61 -3.01
CA ARG A 57 15.11 8.30 -3.48
C ARG A 57 14.16 9.43 -3.11
N ALA A 58 13.38 9.88 -4.10
CA ALA A 58 12.54 11.05 -3.93
C ALA A 58 11.35 10.84 -2.99
N PRO A 59 10.49 9.82 -3.14
CA PRO A 59 9.31 9.77 -2.29
C PRO A 59 9.64 9.24 -0.90
N VAL A 60 9.01 9.84 0.10
CA VAL A 60 8.86 9.28 1.44
C VAL A 60 7.58 8.45 1.41
N ILE A 61 7.66 7.22 1.86
CA ILE A 61 6.55 6.28 1.79
C ILE A 61 5.97 6.07 3.19
N VAL A 62 4.67 6.31 3.34
CA VAL A 62 3.94 6.14 4.58
C VAL A 62 2.98 4.98 4.40
N VAL A 63 3.06 3.97 5.26
CA VAL A 63 2.25 2.76 5.15
C VAL A 63 1.33 2.62 6.35
N TYR A 64 0.05 2.47 6.08
CA TYR A 64 -0.98 2.23 7.08
C TYR A 64 -1.47 0.79 7.01
N ALA A 65 -1.79 0.22 8.17
CA ALA A 65 -2.60 -0.99 8.25
C ALA A 65 -4.06 -0.57 8.19
N ALA A 66 -4.86 -1.28 7.41
CA ALA A 66 -6.25 -0.93 7.18
C ALA A 66 -7.12 -2.18 7.06
N THR A 67 -8.43 -1.98 7.27
CA THR A 67 -9.45 -3.00 7.09
C THR A 67 -10.44 -2.54 6.03
N ALA A 68 -10.77 -3.40 5.09
CA ALA A 68 -11.80 -3.12 4.09
C ALA A 68 -13.17 -3.17 4.78
N VAL A 69 -13.94 -2.09 4.67
CA VAL A 69 -15.25 -1.96 5.31
C VAL A 69 -16.37 -1.78 4.30
N GLY A 70 -16.06 -1.68 3.01
CA GLY A 70 -17.07 -1.50 1.96
C GLY A 70 -16.46 -1.43 0.59
N GLY A 71 -17.28 -1.09 -0.39
CA GLY A 71 -16.87 -1.01 -1.78
C GLY A 71 -16.82 -2.36 -2.48
N SER A 72 -16.36 -2.36 -3.72
CA SER A 72 -16.19 -3.56 -4.53
C SER A 72 -14.86 -3.51 -5.24
N LEU A 73 -14.12 -4.62 -5.27
CA LEU A 73 -12.86 -4.69 -6.00
C LEU A 73 -13.06 -4.37 -7.47
N SER A 74 -12.24 -3.45 -7.96
CA SER A 74 -12.21 -3.09 -9.38
C SER A 74 -10.76 -2.78 -9.76
N VAL A 75 -10.35 -3.22 -10.96
CA VAL A 75 -9.01 -3.00 -11.48
C VAL A 75 -9.03 -1.70 -12.29
N ASP A 76 -8.06 -0.80 -12.03
CA ASP A 76 -7.84 0.36 -12.89
C ASP A 76 -6.77 0.04 -13.96
N ASP A 77 -6.43 1.03 -14.80
CA ASP A 77 -5.48 0.84 -15.89
C ASP A 77 -4.04 0.59 -15.43
N GLU A 78 -3.75 0.87 -14.17
CA GLU A 78 -2.41 0.74 -13.59
C GLU A 78 -2.18 -0.57 -12.86
N CYS A 79 -3.19 -1.44 -12.81
CA CYS A 79 -3.15 -2.72 -12.11
C CYS A 79 -3.48 -3.88 -13.03
N LEU A 80 -2.68 -4.95 -12.96
CA LEU A 80 -2.95 -6.20 -13.69
C LEU A 80 -3.94 -7.07 -12.95
N GLU A 81 -3.80 -7.17 -11.62
CA GLU A 81 -4.64 -8.01 -10.77
C GLU A 81 -4.51 -7.62 -9.30
N PHE A 82 -5.43 -8.12 -8.49
CA PHE A 82 -5.37 -8.06 -7.03
C PHE A 82 -5.28 -9.46 -6.48
N ALA A 83 -4.61 -9.61 -5.34
CA ALA A 83 -4.62 -10.88 -4.62
C ALA A 83 -4.47 -10.66 -3.12
N GLU A 84 -5.12 -11.52 -2.36
CA GLU A 84 -4.92 -11.62 -0.93
C GLU A 84 -3.89 -12.72 -0.66
N PHE A 85 -2.93 -12.43 0.20
CA PHE A 85 -1.90 -13.38 0.59
C PHE A 85 -1.92 -13.53 2.10
N ASP A 86 -1.86 -14.77 2.58
CA ASP A 86 -1.59 -15.02 3.99
C ASP A 86 -0.07 -14.89 4.24
N SER A 87 0.32 -14.93 5.52
CA SER A 87 1.72 -14.72 5.90
C SER A 87 2.69 -15.76 5.33
N THR A 88 2.19 -16.90 4.88
CA THR A 88 3.01 -18.00 4.35
C THR A 88 3.11 -18.00 2.84
N SER A 89 2.29 -17.20 2.15
CA SER A 89 2.21 -17.20 0.68
C SER A 89 2.63 -15.88 0.03
N ILE A 90 3.23 -14.98 0.78
CA ILE A 90 3.67 -13.68 0.24
C ILE A 90 4.76 -13.89 -0.80
N PRO A 91 4.63 -13.26 -1.99
CA PRO A 91 5.63 -13.39 -3.05
C PRO A 91 6.85 -12.49 -2.80
N TRP A 92 7.67 -12.83 -1.80
CA TRP A 92 8.78 -12.02 -1.33
C TRP A 92 9.79 -11.64 -2.42
N ASP A 93 10.00 -12.51 -3.39
CA ASP A 93 10.92 -12.28 -4.51
C ASP A 93 10.31 -11.48 -5.67
N ARG A 94 9.03 -11.12 -5.56
CA ARG A 94 8.29 -10.41 -6.59
C ARG A 94 7.65 -9.12 -6.08
N LEU A 95 8.15 -8.56 -5.01
CA LEU A 95 7.69 -7.27 -4.49
C LEU A 95 8.36 -6.15 -5.26
N ALA A 96 7.59 -5.08 -5.56
CA ALA A 96 8.03 -4.04 -6.47
C ALA A 96 9.16 -3.17 -5.94
N PHE A 97 9.14 -2.85 -4.65
CA PHE A 97 10.07 -1.88 -4.07
C PHE A 97 10.63 -2.36 -2.74
N ARG A 98 11.78 -1.80 -2.36
CA ARG A 98 12.37 -2.04 -1.04
C ARG A 98 11.40 -1.70 0.08
N SER A 99 10.67 -0.59 -0.02
CA SER A 99 9.67 -0.18 0.96
C SER A 99 8.53 -1.20 1.08
N THR A 100 8.12 -1.81 -0.02
CA THR A 100 7.10 -2.87 0.01
C THR A 100 7.56 -4.05 0.84
N HIS A 101 8.79 -4.48 0.63
CA HIS A 101 9.39 -5.59 1.37
C HIS A 101 9.52 -5.28 2.87
N GLU A 102 10.09 -4.12 3.18
CA GLU A 102 10.30 -3.71 4.58
C GLU A 102 8.98 -3.49 5.32
N ALA A 103 8.00 -2.86 4.67
CA ALA A 103 6.70 -2.62 5.28
C ALA A 103 5.93 -3.91 5.56
N LEU A 104 6.00 -4.90 4.66
CA LEU A 104 5.39 -6.19 4.92
C LEU A 104 6.05 -6.90 6.09
N ARG A 105 7.37 -6.86 6.18
CA ARG A 105 8.09 -7.43 7.32
C ARG A 105 7.69 -6.76 8.62
N ASP A 106 7.62 -5.45 8.65
CA ASP A 106 7.20 -4.69 9.83
C ASP A 106 5.76 -5.04 10.20
N TYR A 107 4.87 -5.08 9.23
CA TYR A 107 3.47 -5.43 9.46
C TYR A 107 3.34 -6.83 10.09
N LEU A 108 4.02 -7.82 9.53
CA LEU A 108 3.96 -9.20 10.01
C LEU A 108 4.61 -9.39 11.38
N SER A 109 5.60 -8.56 11.71
CA SER A 109 6.23 -8.58 13.04
C SER A 109 5.43 -7.84 14.12
N GLY A 110 4.29 -7.27 13.74
CA GLY A 110 3.41 -6.60 14.69
C GLY A 110 3.69 -5.12 14.90
N THR A 111 4.51 -4.50 14.05
CA THR A 111 4.81 -3.06 14.16
C THR A 111 3.55 -2.25 13.91
N ARG A 112 3.12 -1.49 14.92
CA ARG A 112 1.92 -0.66 14.89
C ARG A 112 2.18 0.60 15.69
N HIS A 113 1.79 1.74 15.12
CA HIS A 113 1.86 3.03 15.79
C HIS A 113 0.50 3.70 15.72
N PRO A 114 0.15 4.54 16.73
CA PRO A 114 -1.06 5.33 16.65
C PRO A 114 -1.06 6.22 15.41
N ILE A 115 -2.23 6.43 14.84
CA ILE A 115 -2.36 7.33 13.70
C ILE A 115 -2.28 8.77 14.22
N PRO A 116 -1.38 9.61 13.70
CA PRO A 116 -1.28 11.02 14.09
C PRO A 116 -2.57 11.76 13.74
N ARG A 117 -3.01 12.61 14.66
CA ARG A 117 -4.21 13.42 14.49
C ARG A 117 -3.87 14.89 14.33
#